data_72fce8dd8a85f81c987a6279eb30c8bf
#
_entry.id   72fce8dd8a85f81c987a6279eb30c8bf
#
_cell.length_a   1.000
_cell.length_b   1.000
_cell.length_c   1.000
_cell.angle_alpha   90.00
_cell.angle_beta   90.00
_cell.angle_gamma   90.00
#
_symmetry.space_group_name_H-M   'P 1'
#
loop_
_entity.id
_entity.type
_entity.pdbx_description
1 polymer ?
#
loop_
_entity_poly.entity_id
_entity_poly.type
_entity_poly.pdbx_seq_one_letter_code
_entity_poly.pdbx_strand_id
1 'polypeptide(L)'
;LQMESFDVIVVGAGIAGLTAARELLKKEPTLKVLVLEGKDRVGGRTLTVDVQTANHTSDKFDMGGQWVGRTQKELLALLDELKIELYDQYETGRKMAQLGTEKIRSYSASLPVFAAGSFTLYEVIDFVRNIFRMNRMSNKINVLDAFSWEGAVAADEQSVASFARSIALTRSARDALDIGMRAVYGAEAKRMSLLYHLLYCKSGGSFMDLIEATGDGAQAFRIKGGSQQISLKLAEALGSDRVRLRSGVKRVETSEGGPTRVTLENGDRLECKRLVLAIPPNQCGQVEFSPPLGYLKRRLYDNMTPGHLIKFVVTYKSAFWREDGKSGEIISAGRTTIPGEILPIVCSYDATTSNGSPAIVGFIHAELHDWTLNERCNAVVKDLVRFFGTKALAEFIAYEEKNWNKEPFNGGCPVDYVTPGNMDAFGTIRDMHYGVHFAGTETALVWMGYMSGAVESGKRAANEVLHALELREKVDHKYLKGSQFSVDYHHPHPPSDHYNDTISPWRRRIFFGCALVFGIYAVSKKYDLSYTARVFRPVEKSVFKWWTGSEWPH
;
A
#
# COMPACT_ATOMS: atom_id res chain seq x y z
N LEU A 1 -12.45 -35.02 25.97
CA LEU A 1 -12.24 -33.60 26.33
C LEU A 1 -13.33 -32.80 25.62
N GLN A 2 -14.08 -31.99 26.38
CA GLN A 2 -15.12 -31.11 25.82
C GLN A 2 -14.43 -30.02 24.98
N MET A 3 -14.87 -29.84 23.73
CA MET A 3 -14.30 -28.83 22.81
C MET A 3 -14.61 -27.43 23.36
N GLU A 4 -13.61 -26.53 23.40
CA GLU A 4 -13.85 -25.15 23.79
C GLU A 4 -14.75 -24.47 22.77
N SER A 5 -15.80 -23.77 23.22
CA SER A 5 -16.79 -23.10 22.38
C SER A 5 -16.80 -21.60 22.62
N PHE A 6 -16.93 -20.84 21.52
CA PHE A 6 -16.93 -19.39 21.47
C PHE A 6 -18.12 -18.87 20.66
N ASP A 7 -18.52 -17.63 20.88
CA ASP A 7 -19.45 -16.98 19.96
C ASP A 7 -18.75 -16.62 18.66
N VAL A 8 -17.54 -16.05 18.78
CA VAL A 8 -16.74 -15.64 17.61
C VAL A 8 -15.27 -16.04 17.81
N ILE A 9 -14.71 -16.67 16.80
CA ILE A 9 -13.25 -16.82 16.67
C ILE A 9 -12.78 -15.88 15.56
N VAL A 10 -11.69 -15.13 15.81
CA VAL A 10 -11.01 -14.28 14.84
C VAL A 10 -9.62 -14.88 14.57
N VAL A 11 -9.30 -15.18 13.33
CA VAL A 11 -8.00 -15.72 12.91
C VAL A 11 -7.15 -14.60 12.34
N GLY A 12 -5.99 -14.38 12.96
CA GLY A 12 -5.04 -13.32 12.65
C GLY A 12 -5.12 -12.15 13.63
N ALA A 13 -4.05 -11.89 14.37
CA ALA A 13 -3.89 -10.75 15.28
C ALA A 13 -3.14 -9.57 14.63
N GLY A 14 -3.39 -9.33 13.35
CA GLY A 14 -3.07 -8.09 12.68
C GLY A 14 -4.07 -6.98 12.99
N ILE A 15 -3.86 -5.77 12.46
CA ILE A 15 -4.77 -4.63 12.69
C ILE A 15 -6.22 -4.99 12.35
N ALA A 16 -6.49 -5.69 11.26
CA ALA A 16 -7.84 -6.04 10.84
C ALA A 16 -8.56 -6.94 11.85
N GLY A 17 -7.92 -8.05 12.25
CA GLY A 17 -8.52 -9.00 13.19
C GLY A 17 -8.69 -8.44 14.59
N LEU A 18 -7.69 -7.72 15.11
CA LEU A 18 -7.80 -7.07 16.42
C LEU A 18 -8.86 -5.97 16.44
N THR A 19 -9.00 -5.22 15.34
CA THR A 19 -10.09 -4.24 15.18
C THR A 19 -11.45 -4.93 15.17
N ALA A 20 -11.58 -6.07 14.45
CA ALA A 20 -12.82 -6.82 14.41
C ALA A 20 -13.22 -7.33 15.80
N ALA A 21 -12.29 -7.95 16.53
CA ALA A 21 -12.54 -8.45 17.89
C ALA A 21 -12.93 -7.33 18.86
N ARG A 22 -12.21 -6.20 18.80
CA ARG A 22 -12.49 -5.03 19.64
C ARG A 22 -13.85 -4.41 19.32
N GLU A 23 -14.19 -4.26 18.04
CA GLU A 23 -15.47 -3.68 17.61
C GLU A 23 -16.65 -4.56 18.06
N LEU A 24 -16.52 -5.89 17.98
CA LEU A 24 -17.50 -6.83 18.50
C LEU A 24 -17.73 -6.63 20.00
N LEU A 25 -16.67 -6.64 20.81
CA LEU A 25 -16.76 -6.49 22.26
C LEU A 25 -17.21 -5.09 22.70
N LYS A 26 -16.89 -4.05 21.92
CA LYS A 26 -17.36 -2.69 22.16
C LYS A 26 -18.87 -2.58 22.00
N LYS A 27 -19.45 -3.29 21.02
CA LYS A 27 -20.89 -3.28 20.72
C LYS A 27 -21.67 -4.30 21.53
N GLU A 28 -21.09 -5.47 21.79
CA GLU A 28 -21.67 -6.55 22.58
C GLU A 28 -20.65 -7.17 23.53
N PRO A 29 -20.49 -6.61 24.75
CA PRO A 29 -19.50 -7.06 25.72
C PRO A 29 -19.68 -8.50 26.23
N THR A 30 -20.87 -9.08 26.06
CA THR A 30 -21.19 -10.44 26.53
C THR A 30 -20.70 -11.53 25.60
N LEU A 31 -20.26 -11.18 24.37
CA LEU A 31 -19.74 -12.15 23.42
C LEU A 31 -18.44 -12.81 23.93
N LYS A 32 -18.38 -14.13 23.80
CA LYS A 32 -17.17 -14.90 24.02
C LYS A 32 -16.33 -14.88 22.74
N VAL A 33 -15.39 -13.93 22.66
CA VAL A 33 -14.52 -13.72 21.49
C VAL A 33 -13.12 -14.24 21.77
N LEU A 34 -12.53 -14.99 20.83
CA LEU A 34 -11.14 -15.45 20.86
C LEU A 34 -10.41 -15.03 19.58
N VAL A 35 -9.22 -14.46 19.71
CA VAL A 35 -8.31 -14.16 18.60
C VAL A 35 -7.20 -15.21 18.56
N LEU A 36 -6.99 -15.84 17.40
CA LEU A 36 -5.95 -16.83 17.15
C LEU A 36 -4.87 -16.22 16.26
N GLU A 37 -3.62 -16.27 16.66
CA GLU A 37 -2.47 -15.80 15.90
C GLU A 37 -1.45 -16.92 15.74
N GLY A 38 -1.02 -17.16 14.48
CA GLY A 38 -0.04 -18.22 14.20
C GLY A 38 1.37 -17.91 14.72
N LYS A 39 1.73 -16.64 14.76
CA LYS A 39 3.05 -16.18 15.25
C LYS A 39 3.10 -16.10 16.77
N ASP A 40 4.29 -15.81 17.26
CA ASP A 40 4.57 -15.50 18.67
C ASP A 40 4.37 -14.00 19.01
N ARG A 41 3.85 -13.21 18.07
CA ARG A 41 3.62 -11.76 18.18
C ARG A 41 2.35 -11.32 17.47
N VAL A 42 1.74 -10.25 17.95
CA VAL A 42 0.69 -9.53 17.23
C VAL A 42 1.27 -8.54 16.21
N GLY A 43 0.44 -8.04 15.31
CA GLY A 43 0.80 -6.97 14.36
C GLY A 43 0.78 -7.39 12.89
N GLY A 44 0.90 -8.70 12.60
CA GLY A 44 0.91 -9.17 11.21
C GLY A 44 2.00 -8.49 10.38
N ARG A 45 1.58 -7.62 9.42
CA ARG A 45 2.46 -6.84 8.53
C ARG A 45 2.96 -5.52 9.14
N THR A 46 2.69 -5.23 10.41
CA THR A 46 3.38 -4.20 11.20
C THR A 46 4.36 -4.86 12.16
N LEU A 47 5.57 -4.35 12.18
CA LEU A 47 6.66 -4.83 13.02
C LEU A 47 7.57 -3.66 13.35
N THR A 48 7.78 -3.40 14.63
CA THR A 48 8.70 -2.38 15.12
C THR A 48 9.81 -3.05 15.91
N VAL A 49 11.06 -2.69 15.62
CA VAL A 49 12.26 -3.27 16.26
C VAL A 49 13.14 -2.16 16.84
N ASP A 50 13.92 -2.51 17.84
CA ASP A 50 14.97 -1.65 18.36
C ASP A 50 16.24 -1.81 17.52
N VAL A 51 16.75 -0.69 16.96
CA VAL A 51 17.98 -0.66 16.17
C VAL A 51 18.99 0.24 16.87
N GLN A 52 20.26 -0.19 16.89
CA GLN A 52 21.35 0.59 17.46
C GLN A 52 21.48 1.95 16.77
N THR A 53 21.67 2.98 17.57
CA THR A 53 21.86 4.39 17.16
C THR A 53 23.16 4.95 17.73
N ALA A 54 23.42 6.24 17.55
CA ALA A 54 24.62 6.88 18.09
C ALA A 54 24.73 6.71 19.61
N ASN A 55 25.96 6.80 20.11
CA ASN A 55 26.27 6.72 21.56
C ASN A 55 25.84 5.42 22.23
N HIS A 56 25.82 4.29 21.48
CA HIS A 56 25.42 2.96 21.98
C HIS A 56 23.99 2.89 22.54
N THR A 57 23.13 3.81 22.11
CA THR A 57 21.68 3.76 22.40
C THR A 57 20.94 2.97 21.33
N SER A 58 19.65 2.77 21.50
CA SER A 58 18.76 2.22 20.48
C SER A 58 17.50 3.07 20.34
N ASP A 59 16.86 2.98 19.18
CA ASP A 59 15.57 3.62 18.95
C ASP A 59 14.68 2.68 18.11
N LYS A 60 13.39 2.98 18.06
CA LYS A 60 12.38 2.12 17.44
C LYS A 60 12.19 2.46 15.96
N PHE A 61 12.29 1.43 15.12
CA PHE A 61 12.11 1.53 13.68
C PHE A 61 11.11 0.49 13.17
N ASP A 62 10.30 0.90 12.22
CA ASP A 62 9.32 0.04 11.59
C ASP A 62 9.93 -0.76 10.43
N MET A 63 9.87 -2.09 10.54
CA MET A 63 10.26 -3.01 9.49
C MET A 63 9.08 -3.45 8.61
N GLY A 64 7.86 -3.08 8.98
CA GLY A 64 6.61 -3.26 8.23
C GLY A 64 5.99 -1.95 7.76
N GLY A 65 4.66 -1.87 7.69
CA GLY A 65 3.91 -0.65 7.41
C GLY A 65 4.25 0.43 8.44
N GLN A 66 4.51 1.68 7.98
CA GLN A 66 4.98 2.76 8.86
C GLN A 66 4.32 4.12 8.60
N TRP A 67 3.78 4.35 7.39
CA TRP A 67 3.26 5.65 7.01
C TRP A 67 1.75 5.77 7.18
N VAL A 68 1.31 7.00 7.44
CA VAL A 68 -0.09 7.37 7.59
C VAL A 68 -0.39 8.60 6.72
N GLY A 69 -1.45 8.51 5.92
CA GLY A 69 -1.91 9.61 5.07
C GLY A 69 -3.02 10.43 5.76
N ARG A 70 -3.12 11.71 5.39
CA ARG A 70 -4.15 12.65 5.94
C ARG A 70 -5.58 12.22 5.63
N THR A 71 -5.79 11.47 4.57
CA THR A 71 -7.11 10.99 4.12
C THR A 71 -7.46 9.60 4.64
N GLN A 72 -6.58 8.95 5.40
CA GLN A 72 -6.77 7.64 6.00
C GLN A 72 -7.61 7.72 7.29
N LYS A 73 -8.87 8.15 7.14
CA LYS A 73 -9.77 8.53 8.25
C LYS A 73 -9.97 7.42 9.28
N GLU A 74 -10.13 6.16 8.83
CA GLU A 74 -10.37 5.04 9.75
C GLU A 74 -9.14 4.77 10.64
N LEU A 75 -7.94 4.87 10.08
CA LEU A 75 -6.70 4.74 10.85
C LEU A 75 -6.48 5.93 11.78
N LEU A 76 -6.67 7.16 11.28
CA LEU A 76 -6.51 8.37 12.10
C LEU A 76 -7.43 8.37 13.32
N ALA A 77 -8.69 7.98 13.14
CA ALA A 77 -9.65 7.85 14.24
C ALA A 77 -9.20 6.78 15.26
N LEU A 78 -8.66 5.64 14.78
CA LEU A 78 -8.14 4.60 15.67
C LEU A 78 -6.90 5.07 16.43
N LEU A 79 -5.99 5.79 15.78
CA LEU A 79 -4.78 6.33 16.43
C LEU A 79 -5.13 7.34 17.52
N ASP A 80 -6.11 8.22 17.27
CA ASP A 80 -6.63 9.17 18.26
C ASP A 80 -7.24 8.43 19.47
N GLU A 81 -8.09 7.43 19.21
CA GLU A 81 -8.72 6.61 20.26
C GLU A 81 -7.68 5.86 21.11
N LEU A 82 -6.61 5.36 20.49
CA LEU A 82 -5.50 4.68 21.16
C LEU A 82 -4.46 5.63 21.76
N LYS A 83 -4.62 6.96 21.58
CA LYS A 83 -3.66 7.98 21.99
C LYS A 83 -2.25 7.71 21.46
N ILE A 84 -2.17 7.47 20.16
CA ILE A 84 -0.91 7.25 19.43
C ILE A 84 -0.57 8.50 18.64
N GLU A 85 0.59 9.08 18.94
CA GLU A 85 1.06 10.31 18.32
C GLU A 85 1.69 10.07 16.93
N LEU A 86 1.49 11.05 16.05
CA LEU A 86 2.09 11.11 14.74
C LEU A 86 3.16 12.21 14.68
N TYR A 87 4.08 12.11 13.73
CA TYR A 87 5.00 13.17 13.35
C TYR A 87 5.16 13.19 11.82
N ASP A 88 5.52 14.35 11.26
CA ASP A 88 5.64 14.53 9.83
C ASP A 88 6.79 13.71 9.23
N GLN A 89 6.57 13.12 8.06
CA GLN A 89 7.65 12.58 7.25
C GLN A 89 8.54 13.73 6.78
N TYR A 90 9.84 13.63 7.02
CA TYR A 90 10.80 14.61 6.52
C TYR A 90 10.96 14.47 5.00
N GLU A 91 10.83 15.58 4.28
CA GLU A 91 10.92 15.62 2.81
C GLU A 91 11.56 16.91 2.28
N THR A 92 12.15 17.71 3.18
CA THR A 92 12.80 18.94 2.79
C THR A 92 14.13 18.65 2.09
N GLY A 93 14.39 19.36 1.00
CA GLY A 93 15.63 19.24 0.25
C GLY A 93 15.47 18.53 -1.10
N ARG A 94 16.61 18.31 -1.77
CA ARG A 94 16.65 17.68 -3.09
C ARG A 94 16.43 16.16 -2.96
N LYS A 95 15.53 15.64 -3.77
CA LYS A 95 15.32 14.20 -3.96
C LYS A 95 16.24 13.69 -5.06
N MET A 96 16.65 12.43 -5.00
CA MET A 96 17.57 11.82 -5.94
C MET A 96 16.87 10.76 -6.78
N ALA A 97 17.18 10.71 -8.08
CA ALA A 97 16.57 9.75 -9.00
C ALA A 97 17.57 9.15 -9.97
N GLN A 98 17.44 7.84 -10.23
CA GLN A 98 18.14 7.15 -11.30
C GLN A 98 17.08 6.50 -12.23
N LEU A 99 16.68 7.24 -13.26
CA LEU A 99 15.61 6.88 -14.19
C LEU A 99 16.08 7.06 -15.63
N GLY A 100 15.73 6.14 -16.52
CA GLY A 100 16.02 6.18 -17.95
C GLY A 100 17.47 5.89 -18.32
N THR A 101 18.39 6.24 -17.45
CA THR A 101 19.85 6.07 -17.62
C THR A 101 20.47 5.61 -16.30
N GLU A 102 21.77 5.29 -16.33
CA GLU A 102 22.59 4.99 -15.14
C GLU A 102 22.97 6.25 -14.33
N LYS A 103 22.73 7.45 -14.87
CA LYS A 103 23.08 8.72 -14.21
C LYS A 103 22.13 9.04 -13.08
N ILE A 104 22.70 9.44 -11.94
CA ILE A 104 21.94 9.98 -10.81
C ILE A 104 21.58 11.44 -11.13
N ARG A 105 20.30 11.76 -10.99
CA ARG A 105 19.73 13.09 -11.21
C ARG A 105 19.04 13.57 -9.94
N SER A 106 18.88 14.88 -9.76
CA SER A 106 18.16 15.45 -8.64
C SER A 106 16.88 16.14 -9.09
N TYR A 107 15.86 16.19 -8.21
CA TYR A 107 14.62 16.91 -8.42
C TYR A 107 14.10 17.50 -7.10
N SER A 108 13.14 18.42 -7.17
CA SER A 108 12.54 19.06 -6.00
C SER A 108 11.06 18.72 -5.85
N ALA A 109 10.61 18.54 -4.61
CA ALA A 109 9.19 18.27 -4.30
C ALA A 109 8.26 19.48 -4.58
N SER A 110 8.81 20.71 -4.64
CA SER A 110 8.04 21.94 -4.83
C SER A 110 7.55 22.18 -6.26
N LEU A 111 8.03 21.39 -7.21
CA LEU A 111 7.58 21.42 -8.62
C LEU A 111 7.09 20.01 -9.00
N PRO A 112 6.13 19.89 -9.96
CA PRO A 112 5.64 18.56 -10.34
C PRO A 112 6.81 17.66 -10.74
N VAL A 113 7.01 16.65 -9.99
CA VAL A 113 7.94 15.52 -9.86
C VAL A 113 9.30 15.59 -10.57
N PHE A 114 9.51 16.37 -11.62
CA PHE A 114 10.75 16.37 -12.42
C PHE A 114 11.18 17.76 -12.95
N ALA A 115 10.57 18.83 -12.50
CA ALA A 115 10.69 20.13 -13.17
C ALA A 115 11.93 20.97 -12.82
N ALA A 116 12.81 20.52 -11.92
CA ALA A 116 14.01 21.27 -11.54
C ALA A 116 15.30 20.57 -11.95
N GLY A 117 15.77 20.86 -13.13
CA GLY A 117 17.20 20.86 -13.47
C GLY A 117 17.80 19.60 -14.07
N SER A 118 17.22 18.39 -13.92
CA SER A 118 17.90 17.17 -14.41
C SER A 118 17.10 16.32 -15.41
N PHE A 119 15.78 16.55 -15.51
CA PHE A 119 14.92 15.88 -16.49
C PHE A 119 14.55 16.84 -17.62
N THR A 120 14.47 16.32 -18.84
CA THR A 120 14.04 17.10 -19.98
C THR A 120 12.54 17.43 -19.85
N LEU A 121 12.11 18.56 -20.41
CA LEU A 121 10.68 18.92 -20.45
C LEU A 121 9.83 17.81 -21.09
N TYR A 122 10.37 17.10 -22.07
CA TYR A 122 9.71 15.98 -22.73
C TYR A 122 9.48 14.80 -21.80
N GLU A 123 10.46 14.42 -20.96
CA GLU A 123 10.31 13.37 -19.94
C GLU A 123 9.24 13.75 -18.90
N VAL A 124 9.22 15.02 -18.49
CA VAL A 124 8.24 15.54 -17.52
C VAL A 124 6.83 15.47 -18.10
N ILE A 125 6.63 15.98 -19.32
CA ILE A 125 5.32 15.97 -20.00
C ILE A 125 4.84 14.52 -20.19
N ASP A 126 5.71 13.62 -20.62
CA ASP A 126 5.37 12.22 -20.82
C ASP A 126 4.92 11.56 -19.51
N PHE A 127 5.65 11.76 -18.42
CA PHE A 127 5.27 11.22 -17.11
C PHE A 127 3.92 11.76 -16.64
N VAL A 128 3.72 13.09 -16.66
CA VAL A 128 2.46 13.74 -16.25
C VAL A 128 1.27 13.23 -17.07
N ARG A 129 1.46 13.10 -18.40
CA ARG A 129 0.44 12.56 -19.30
C ARG A 129 0.05 11.12 -18.93
N ASN A 130 1.00 10.28 -18.60
CA ASN A 130 0.75 8.89 -18.24
C ASN A 130 0.00 8.78 -16.91
N ILE A 131 0.39 9.56 -15.90
CA ILE A 131 -0.32 9.63 -14.62
C ILE A 131 -1.76 10.12 -14.82
N PHE A 132 -1.94 11.19 -15.60
CA PHE A 132 -3.29 11.71 -15.88
C PHE A 132 -4.16 10.66 -16.57
N ARG A 133 -3.63 9.91 -17.55
CA ARG A 133 -4.35 8.87 -18.26
C ARG A 133 -4.78 7.74 -17.32
N MET A 134 -3.88 7.28 -16.45
CA MET A 134 -4.20 6.27 -15.45
C MET A 134 -5.26 6.75 -14.46
N ASN A 135 -5.13 7.98 -13.95
CA ASN A 135 -6.13 8.56 -13.04
C ASN A 135 -7.50 8.71 -13.69
N ARG A 136 -7.55 9.10 -14.98
CA ARG A 136 -8.81 9.17 -15.74
C ARG A 136 -9.49 7.81 -15.87
N MET A 137 -8.72 6.73 -16.09
CA MET A 137 -9.24 5.36 -16.13
C MET A 137 -9.69 4.91 -14.75
N SER A 138 -8.87 5.11 -13.71
CA SER A 138 -9.18 4.77 -12.32
C SER A 138 -10.46 5.45 -11.83
N ASN A 139 -10.72 6.71 -12.21
CA ASN A 139 -11.93 7.43 -11.84
C ASN A 139 -13.22 6.82 -12.43
N LYS A 140 -13.12 6.00 -13.48
CA LYS A 140 -14.27 5.28 -14.04
C LYS A 140 -14.61 3.98 -13.30
N ILE A 141 -13.70 3.52 -12.43
CA ILE A 141 -13.87 2.27 -11.69
C ILE A 141 -14.86 2.47 -10.54
N ASN A 142 -15.85 1.57 -10.46
CA ASN A 142 -16.66 1.38 -9.28
C ASN A 142 -15.94 0.37 -8.35
N VAL A 143 -15.64 0.78 -7.11
CA VAL A 143 -14.92 -0.08 -6.16
C VAL A 143 -15.71 -1.32 -5.73
N LEU A 144 -17.03 -1.31 -5.92
CA LEU A 144 -17.90 -2.45 -5.62
C LEU A 144 -17.99 -3.42 -6.78
N ASP A 145 -17.87 -2.91 -8.01
CA ASP A 145 -17.99 -3.69 -9.24
C ASP A 145 -17.07 -3.09 -10.32
N ALA A 146 -15.83 -3.56 -10.37
CA ALA A 146 -14.84 -3.08 -11.32
C ALA A 146 -15.23 -3.37 -12.79
N PHE A 147 -16.06 -4.42 -13.01
CA PHE A 147 -16.50 -4.80 -14.35
C PHE A 147 -17.68 -3.98 -14.88
N SER A 148 -18.30 -3.13 -14.06
CA SER A 148 -19.30 -2.16 -14.55
C SER A 148 -18.71 -1.12 -15.51
N TRP A 149 -17.37 -0.96 -15.55
CA TRP A 149 -16.71 -0.11 -16.53
C TRP A 149 -16.50 -0.85 -17.87
N GLU A 150 -16.89 -0.24 -18.99
CA GLU A 150 -16.79 -0.80 -20.35
C GLU A 150 -15.38 -1.28 -20.77
N GLY A 151 -14.31 -0.67 -20.18
CA GLY A 151 -12.92 -1.01 -20.46
C GLY A 151 -12.34 -2.08 -19.53
N ALA A 152 -13.13 -2.65 -18.61
CA ALA A 152 -12.63 -3.51 -17.54
C ALA A 152 -12.00 -4.80 -18.08
N VAL A 153 -12.65 -5.49 -19.02
CA VAL A 153 -12.15 -6.73 -19.62
C VAL A 153 -10.78 -6.50 -20.26
N ALA A 154 -10.67 -5.50 -21.14
CA ALA A 154 -9.41 -5.17 -21.80
C ALA A 154 -8.31 -4.71 -20.82
N ALA A 155 -8.68 -4.10 -19.70
CA ALA A 155 -7.75 -3.72 -18.64
C ALA A 155 -7.30 -4.94 -17.81
N ASP A 156 -8.17 -5.92 -17.58
CA ASP A 156 -7.78 -7.14 -16.86
C ASP A 156 -6.89 -8.07 -17.69
N GLU A 157 -7.12 -8.14 -18.99
CA GLU A 157 -6.32 -8.98 -19.91
C GLU A 157 -4.86 -8.51 -20.06
N GLN A 158 -4.52 -7.28 -19.63
CA GLN A 158 -3.18 -6.74 -19.76
C GLN A 158 -2.53 -6.42 -18.41
N SER A 159 -1.20 -6.51 -18.40
CA SER A 159 -0.44 -6.07 -17.23
C SER A 159 -0.21 -4.56 -17.24
N VAL A 160 0.06 -3.98 -16.05
CA VAL A 160 0.48 -2.57 -15.92
C VAL A 160 1.70 -2.27 -16.79
N ALA A 161 2.67 -3.19 -16.91
CA ALA A 161 3.85 -3.00 -17.75
C ALA A 161 3.51 -2.96 -19.25
N SER A 162 2.59 -3.80 -19.75
CA SER A 162 2.18 -3.76 -21.15
C SER A 162 1.43 -2.47 -21.46
N PHE A 163 0.57 -2.02 -20.56
CA PHE A 163 -0.07 -0.71 -20.68
C PHE A 163 0.94 0.44 -20.66
N ALA A 164 1.88 0.45 -19.69
CA ALA A 164 2.93 1.47 -19.62
C ALA A 164 3.76 1.53 -20.91
N ARG A 165 4.12 0.39 -21.51
CA ARG A 165 4.82 0.34 -22.81
C ARG A 165 4.01 0.96 -23.94
N SER A 166 2.68 0.81 -23.92
CA SER A 166 1.81 1.35 -24.97
C SER A 166 1.62 2.87 -24.88
N ILE A 167 1.79 3.47 -23.70
CA ILE A 167 1.52 4.89 -23.48
C ILE A 167 2.74 5.75 -23.20
N ALA A 168 3.77 5.20 -22.51
CA ALA A 168 4.95 5.96 -22.13
C ALA A 168 5.97 6.02 -23.28
N LEU A 169 6.31 7.22 -23.70
CA LEU A 169 7.22 7.49 -24.81
C LEU A 169 8.68 7.44 -24.35
N THR A 170 8.95 7.80 -23.11
CA THR A 170 10.30 7.85 -22.55
C THR A 170 10.60 6.65 -21.66
N ARG A 171 11.88 6.29 -21.59
CA ARG A 171 12.38 5.26 -20.68
C ARG A 171 12.22 5.68 -19.22
N SER A 172 12.47 6.96 -18.93
CA SER A 172 12.32 7.52 -17.58
C SER A 172 10.90 7.41 -17.04
N ALA A 173 9.88 7.65 -17.88
CA ALA A 173 8.49 7.49 -17.47
C ALA A 173 8.14 6.01 -17.19
N ARG A 174 8.62 5.08 -18.00
CA ARG A 174 8.42 3.64 -17.77
C ARG A 174 9.10 3.16 -16.49
N ASP A 175 10.34 3.60 -16.25
CA ASP A 175 11.06 3.28 -15.02
C ASP A 175 10.36 3.83 -13.78
N ALA A 176 9.88 5.07 -13.83
CA ALA A 176 9.17 5.68 -12.72
C ALA A 176 7.87 4.93 -12.38
N LEU A 177 7.13 4.47 -13.39
CA LEU A 177 5.93 3.65 -13.17
C LEU A 177 6.29 2.28 -12.56
N ASP A 178 7.32 1.60 -13.05
CA ASP A 178 7.75 0.30 -12.49
C ASP A 178 8.22 0.43 -11.04
N ILE A 179 9.01 1.46 -10.72
CA ILE A 179 9.44 1.75 -9.34
C ILE A 179 8.23 2.01 -8.44
N GLY A 180 7.27 2.80 -8.92
CA GLY A 180 6.02 3.03 -8.19
C GLY A 180 5.27 1.72 -7.88
N MET A 181 5.19 0.79 -8.85
CA MET A 181 4.61 -0.54 -8.61
C MET A 181 5.39 -1.32 -7.55
N ARG A 182 6.71 -1.35 -7.65
CA ARG A 182 7.57 -2.02 -6.67
C ARG A 182 7.41 -1.41 -5.27
N ALA A 183 7.37 -0.09 -5.16
CA ALA A 183 7.22 0.61 -3.88
C ALA A 183 5.85 0.36 -3.21
N VAL A 184 4.76 0.39 -4.01
CA VAL A 184 3.38 0.25 -3.50
C VAL A 184 3.00 -1.20 -3.23
N TYR A 185 3.35 -2.11 -4.15
CA TYR A 185 2.86 -3.49 -4.11
C TYR A 185 3.95 -4.52 -3.81
N GLY A 186 5.22 -4.14 -3.86
CA GLY A 186 6.33 -5.10 -3.82
C GLY A 186 6.39 -5.97 -5.08
N ALA A 187 5.80 -5.53 -6.19
CA ALA A 187 5.61 -6.32 -7.38
C ALA A 187 6.10 -5.61 -8.64
N GLU A 188 6.58 -6.39 -9.60
CA GLU A 188 6.88 -5.86 -10.92
C GLU A 188 5.60 -5.56 -11.69
N ALA A 189 5.57 -4.44 -12.42
CA ALA A 189 4.43 -4.01 -13.22
C ALA A 189 3.98 -5.07 -14.27
N LYS A 190 4.87 -6.00 -14.67
CA LYS A 190 4.53 -7.06 -15.64
C LYS A 190 3.65 -8.17 -15.07
N ARG A 191 3.58 -8.33 -13.73
CA ARG A 191 2.85 -9.41 -13.06
C ARG A 191 1.45 -9.01 -12.61
N MET A 192 1.12 -7.73 -12.60
CA MET A 192 -0.12 -7.19 -12.03
C MET A 192 -1.14 -6.87 -13.12
N SER A 193 -2.41 -7.24 -12.92
CA SER A 193 -3.53 -6.78 -13.75
C SER A 193 -3.65 -5.26 -13.72
N LEU A 194 -3.82 -4.64 -14.90
CA LEU A 194 -4.07 -3.21 -14.98
C LEU A 194 -5.39 -2.85 -14.28
N LEU A 195 -6.44 -3.68 -14.42
CA LEU A 195 -7.72 -3.43 -13.75
C LEU A 195 -7.57 -3.42 -12.23
N TYR A 196 -6.79 -4.37 -11.67
CA TYR A 196 -6.49 -4.38 -10.23
C TYR A 196 -5.79 -3.09 -9.80
N HIS A 197 -4.77 -2.66 -10.54
CA HIS A 197 -4.05 -1.43 -10.25
C HIS A 197 -4.98 -0.19 -10.27
N LEU A 198 -5.86 -0.10 -11.27
CA LEU A 198 -6.82 1.00 -11.37
C LEU A 198 -7.83 1.01 -10.21
N LEU A 199 -8.33 -0.17 -9.81
CA LEU A 199 -9.19 -0.33 -8.65
C LEU A 199 -8.49 0.10 -7.35
N TYR A 200 -7.25 -0.33 -7.18
CA TYR A 200 -6.44 0.02 -6.02
C TYR A 200 -6.19 1.53 -5.94
N CYS A 201 -5.82 2.18 -7.06
CA CYS A 201 -5.72 3.63 -7.14
C CYS A 201 -7.03 4.32 -6.77
N LYS A 202 -8.18 3.78 -7.24
CA LYS A 202 -9.50 4.31 -6.90
C LYS A 202 -9.80 4.23 -5.40
N SER A 203 -9.39 3.16 -4.76
CA SER A 203 -9.59 2.96 -3.31
C SER A 203 -8.80 3.97 -2.45
N GLY A 204 -7.62 4.41 -2.90
CA GLY A 204 -6.75 5.35 -2.20
C GLY A 204 -6.76 6.79 -2.75
N GLY A 205 -7.60 7.06 -3.76
CA GLY A 205 -7.71 8.37 -4.40
C GLY A 205 -7.09 8.42 -5.78
N SER A 206 -5.78 8.37 -5.90
CA SER A 206 -5.04 8.34 -7.18
C SER A 206 -3.70 7.62 -7.01
N PHE A 207 -3.04 7.28 -8.13
CA PHE A 207 -1.70 6.67 -8.05
C PHE A 207 -0.68 7.56 -7.30
N MET A 208 -0.77 8.88 -7.48
CA MET A 208 0.13 9.80 -6.79
C MET A 208 -0.17 9.88 -5.29
N ASP A 209 -1.43 9.80 -4.88
CA ASP A 209 -1.80 9.77 -3.46
C ASP A 209 -1.24 8.51 -2.76
N LEU A 210 -1.02 7.43 -3.51
CA LEU A 210 -0.43 6.19 -2.96
C LEU A 210 1.07 6.31 -2.67
N ILE A 211 1.82 7.15 -3.39
CA ILE A 211 3.28 7.21 -3.35
C ILE A 211 3.87 8.52 -2.79
N GLU A 212 3.05 9.55 -2.60
CA GLU A 212 3.52 10.86 -2.16
C GLU A 212 3.53 11.00 -0.64
N ALA A 213 4.55 11.73 -0.14
CA ALA A 213 4.61 12.17 1.24
C ALA A 213 3.98 13.56 1.43
N THR A 214 3.83 14.33 0.34
CA THR A 214 3.27 15.68 0.36
C THR A 214 1.74 15.70 0.24
N GLY A 215 1.11 16.74 0.76
CA GLY A 215 -0.33 16.97 0.62
C GLY A 215 -1.16 15.87 1.26
N ASP A 216 -2.06 15.26 0.48
CA ASP A 216 -2.95 14.17 0.91
C ASP A 216 -2.34 12.77 0.71
N GLY A 217 -1.05 12.70 0.39
CA GLY A 217 -0.35 11.45 0.12
C GLY A 217 -0.33 10.49 1.29
N ALA A 218 -0.19 9.21 0.97
CA ALA A 218 -0.21 8.10 1.94
C ALA A 218 0.96 8.13 2.94
N GLN A 219 2.02 8.89 2.63
CA GLN A 219 3.28 8.90 3.38
C GLN A 219 3.50 10.21 4.15
N ALA A 220 2.41 10.96 4.47
CA ALA A 220 2.51 12.27 5.13
C ALA A 220 3.06 12.20 6.54
N PHE A 221 2.72 11.18 7.30
CA PHE A 221 3.08 11.02 8.70
C PHE A 221 3.75 9.67 8.98
N ARG A 222 4.50 9.64 10.06
CA ARG A 222 5.01 8.44 10.72
C ARG A 222 4.46 8.35 12.14
N ILE A 223 4.46 7.14 12.70
CA ILE A 223 3.93 6.86 14.04
C ILE A 223 5.09 6.95 15.05
N LYS A 224 4.94 7.81 16.06
CA LYS A 224 5.92 7.95 17.14
C LYS A 224 5.98 6.67 17.97
N GLY A 225 7.17 6.07 18.07
CA GLY A 225 7.39 4.79 18.74
C GLY A 225 7.00 3.55 17.93
N GLY A 226 6.64 3.73 16.64
CA GLY A 226 6.42 2.65 15.67
C GLY A 226 4.97 2.15 15.55
N SER A 227 4.67 1.55 14.42
CA SER A 227 3.30 1.16 14.02
C SER A 227 2.76 -0.08 14.73
N GLN A 228 3.64 -0.98 15.19
CA GLN A 228 3.20 -2.21 15.85
C GLN A 228 2.45 -1.94 17.15
N GLN A 229 2.68 -0.78 17.80
CA GLN A 229 1.96 -0.40 19.01
C GLN A 229 0.43 -0.32 18.82
N ILE A 230 -0.07 -0.12 17.58
CA ILE A 230 -1.51 -0.19 17.29
C ILE A 230 -2.03 -1.58 17.70
N SER A 231 -1.40 -2.63 17.20
CA SER A 231 -1.80 -4.00 17.50
C SER A 231 -1.52 -4.40 18.95
N LEU A 232 -0.44 -3.92 19.54
CA LEU A 232 -0.12 -4.16 20.95
C LEU A 232 -1.19 -3.55 21.87
N LYS A 233 -1.57 -2.29 21.67
CA LYS A 233 -2.62 -1.62 22.47
C LYS A 233 -4.01 -2.23 22.23
N LEU A 234 -4.32 -2.66 21.00
CA LEU A 234 -5.57 -3.37 20.73
C LEU A 234 -5.62 -4.72 21.45
N ALA A 235 -4.54 -5.50 21.43
CA ALA A 235 -4.45 -6.78 22.11
C ALA A 235 -4.50 -6.60 23.64
N GLU A 236 -3.82 -5.60 24.18
CA GLU A 236 -3.88 -5.24 25.60
C GLU A 236 -5.32 -4.90 26.04
N ALA A 237 -6.03 -4.10 25.25
CA ALA A 237 -7.43 -3.72 25.52
C ALA A 237 -8.40 -4.92 25.46
N LEU A 238 -8.09 -5.96 24.66
CA LEU A 238 -8.86 -7.19 24.61
C LEU A 238 -8.63 -8.09 25.83
N GLY A 239 -7.44 -8.04 26.42
CA GLY A 239 -6.99 -8.93 27.50
C GLY A 239 -6.25 -10.17 26.99
N SER A 240 -5.28 -10.63 27.75
CA SER A 240 -4.40 -11.76 27.38
C SER A 240 -5.13 -13.10 27.24
N ASP A 241 -6.28 -13.27 27.89
CA ASP A 241 -7.14 -14.44 27.82
C ASP A 241 -7.87 -14.56 26.47
N ARG A 242 -8.01 -13.47 25.74
CA ARG A 242 -8.68 -13.40 24.43
C ARG A 242 -7.75 -13.42 23.23
N VAL A 243 -6.43 -13.39 23.42
CA VAL A 243 -5.47 -13.43 22.31
C VAL A 243 -4.50 -14.59 22.51
N ARG A 244 -4.64 -15.62 21.69
CA ARG A 244 -3.82 -16.83 21.75
C ARG A 244 -2.81 -16.83 20.62
N LEU A 245 -1.53 -16.65 20.97
CA LEU A 245 -0.39 -16.73 20.05
C LEU A 245 0.00 -18.18 19.75
N ARG A 246 0.84 -18.39 18.73
CA ARG A 246 1.32 -19.72 18.28
C ARG A 246 0.19 -20.70 18.03
N SER A 247 -0.91 -20.18 17.46
CA SER A 247 -2.15 -20.90 17.24
C SER A 247 -2.56 -20.82 15.78
N GLY A 248 -1.67 -21.25 14.87
CA GLY A 248 -1.92 -21.31 13.44
C GLY A 248 -3.11 -22.20 13.13
N VAL A 249 -4.01 -21.72 12.28
CA VAL A 249 -5.20 -22.45 11.83
C VAL A 249 -4.86 -23.26 10.58
N LYS A 250 -5.06 -24.57 10.67
CA LYS A 250 -4.84 -25.53 9.59
C LYS A 250 -6.11 -25.80 8.79
N ARG A 251 -7.25 -26.01 9.49
CA ARG A 251 -8.50 -26.45 8.87
C ARG A 251 -9.71 -25.77 9.49
N VAL A 252 -10.68 -25.48 8.61
CA VAL A 252 -11.99 -24.92 8.96
C VAL A 252 -13.07 -25.84 8.42
N GLU A 253 -13.94 -26.35 9.32
CA GLU A 253 -15.09 -27.19 8.99
C GLU A 253 -16.35 -26.40 9.33
N THR A 254 -17.24 -26.23 8.36
CA THR A 254 -18.46 -25.44 8.54
C THR A 254 -19.64 -26.07 7.83
N SER A 255 -20.85 -25.71 8.23
CA SER A 255 -22.08 -26.17 7.59
C SER A 255 -23.13 -25.08 7.62
N GLU A 256 -24.13 -25.17 6.76
CA GLU A 256 -25.23 -24.22 6.74
C GLU A 256 -25.98 -24.24 8.06
N GLY A 257 -26.08 -23.07 8.71
CA GLY A 257 -26.75 -22.90 10.01
C GLY A 257 -26.08 -23.59 11.20
N GLY A 258 -25.00 -24.35 10.97
CA GLY A 258 -24.25 -25.04 12.02
C GLY A 258 -23.08 -24.25 12.58
N PRO A 259 -22.46 -24.77 13.66
CA PRO A 259 -21.24 -24.20 14.20
C PRO A 259 -20.05 -24.41 13.24
N THR A 260 -19.10 -23.51 13.33
CA THR A 260 -17.80 -23.62 12.65
C THR A 260 -16.76 -24.24 13.58
N ARG A 261 -16.07 -25.28 13.11
CA ARG A 261 -14.96 -25.93 13.83
C ARG A 261 -13.63 -25.54 13.22
N VAL A 262 -12.69 -25.22 14.08
CA VAL A 262 -11.34 -24.80 13.71
C VAL A 262 -10.35 -25.80 14.27
N THR A 263 -9.49 -26.38 13.42
CA THR A 263 -8.37 -27.22 13.82
C THR A 263 -7.08 -26.44 13.68
N LEU A 264 -6.32 -26.37 14.77
CA LEU A 264 -5.01 -25.70 14.82
C LEU A 264 -3.90 -26.63 14.31
N GLU A 265 -2.73 -26.04 13.99
CA GLU A 265 -1.54 -26.79 13.56
C GLU A 265 -1.04 -27.82 14.61
N ASN A 266 -1.22 -27.51 15.90
CA ASN A 266 -0.89 -28.41 17.01
C ASN A 266 -1.92 -29.54 17.24
N GLY A 267 -3.02 -29.54 16.47
CA GLY A 267 -4.09 -30.54 16.56
C GLY A 267 -5.26 -30.18 17.48
N ASP A 268 -5.18 -29.07 18.21
CA ASP A 268 -6.29 -28.59 19.05
C ASP A 268 -7.51 -28.26 18.19
N ARG A 269 -8.71 -28.49 18.74
CA ARG A 269 -9.98 -28.20 18.07
C ARG A 269 -10.82 -27.24 18.89
N LEU A 270 -11.33 -26.21 18.21
CA LEU A 270 -12.19 -25.18 18.78
C LEU A 270 -13.48 -25.07 17.97
N GLU A 271 -14.53 -24.58 18.60
CA GLU A 271 -15.82 -24.37 17.95
C GLU A 271 -16.32 -22.95 18.16
N CYS A 272 -16.97 -22.36 17.14
CA CYS A 272 -17.59 -21.05 17.25
C CYS A 272 -18.88 -20.95 16.43
N LYS A 273 -19.74 -19.98 16.77
CA LYS A 273 -20.93 -19.66 15.97
C LYS A 273 -20.55 -18.97 14.67
N ARG A 274 -19.56 -18.07 14.70
CA ARG A 274 -19.04 -17.32 13.54
C ARG A 274 -17.52 -17.24 13.58
N LEU A 275 -16.91 -17.30 12.41
CA LEU A 275 -15.46 -17.18 12.23
C LEU A 275 -15.14 -15.92 11.41
N VAL A 276 -14.19 -15.11 11.85
CA VAL A 276 -13.59 -14.03 11.05
C VAL A 276 -12.19 -14.47 10.63
N LEU A 277 -11.96 -14.63 9.34
CA LEU A 277 -10.65 -14.95 8.79
C LEU A 277 -9.97 -13.64 8.32
N ALA A 278 -9.07 -13.12 9.15
CA ALA A 278 -8.39 -11.82 8.98
C ALA A 278 -6.89 -12.01 8.64
N ILE A 279 -6.62 -12.93 7.72
CA ILE A 279 -5.27 -13.25 7.22
C ILE A 279 -5.14 -12.87 5.74
N PRO A 280 -3.91 -12.73 5.19
CA PRO A 280 -3.74 -12.40 3.78
C PRO A 280 -4.37 -13.43 2.83
N PRO A 281 -4.86 -13.03 1.65
CA PRO A 281 -5.49 -13.93 0.67
C PRO A 281 -4.64 -15.15 0.29
N ASN A 282 -3.33 -14.98 0.07
CA ASN A 282 -2.41 -16.07 -0.21
C ASN A 282 -2.34 -17.10 0.93
N GLN A 283 -2.59 -16.67 2.18
CA GLN A 283 -2.66 -17.55 3.36
C GLN A 283 -4.05 -18.20 3.50
N CYS A 284 -5.13 -17.51 3.11
CA CYS A 284 -6.46 -18.10 3.04
C CYS A 284 -6.48 -19.34 2.13
N GLY A 285 -5.72 -19.30 1.03
CA GLY A 285 -5.55 -20.43 0.11
C GLY A 285 -4.83 -21.64 0.73
N GLN A 286 -4.11 -21.48 1.83
CA GLN A 286 -3.42 -22.57 2.53
C GLN A 286 -4.29 -23.27 3.59
N VAL A 287 -5.40 -22.65 4.00
CA VAL A 287 -6.33 -23.23 4.97
C VAL A 287 -7.20 -24.28 4.29
N GLU A 288 -7.32 -25.46 4.89
CA GLU A 288 -8.23 -26.50 4.43
C GLU A 288 -9.67 -26.17 4.80
N PHE A 289 -10.57 -26.08 3.82
CA PHE A 289 -12.00 -25.84 4.05
C PHE A 289 -12.84 -27.10 3.79
N SER A 290 -13.79 -27.37 4.67
CA SER A 290 -14.80 -28.43 4.52
C SER A 290 -16.19 -27.86 4.84
N PRO A 291 -17.09 -27.73 3.86
CA PRO A 291 -16.90 -27.99 2.42
C PRO A 291 -15.89 -27.02 1.78
N PRO A 292 -15.35 -27.37 0.61
CA PRO A 292 -14.38 -26.51 -0.09
C PRO A 292 -14.97 -25.14 -0.42
N LEU A 293 -14.10 -24.12 -0.48
CA LEU A 293 -14.47 -22.79 -0.99
C LEU A 293 -15.06 -22.88 -2.40
N GLY A 294 -16.02 -22.02 -2.71
CA GLY A 294 -16.58 -21.91 -4.06
C GLY A 294 -15.48 -21.67 -5.11
N TYR A 295 -15.69 -22.18 -6.33
CA TYR A 295 -14.70 -22.17 -7.41
C TYR A 295 -14.03 -20.80 -7.64
N LEU A 296 -14.82 -19.72 -7.74
CA LEU A 296 -14.27 -18.38 -7.99
C LEU A 296 -13.39 -17.90 -6.83
N LYS A 297 -13.83 -18.10 -5.58
CA LYS A 297 -13.04 -17.71 -4.40
C LYS A 297 -11.75 -18.53 -4.30
N ARG A 298 -11.78 -19.82 -4.60
CA ARG A 298 -10.59 -20.65 -4.64
C ARG A 298 -9.64 -20.17 -5.73
N ARG A 299 -10.14 -19.94 -6.95
CA ARG A 299 -9.35 -19.41 -8.06
C ARG A 299 -8.75 -18.04 -7.72
N LEU A 300 -9.49 -17.17 -7.02
CA LEU A 300 -8.96 -15.90 -6.55
C LEU A 300 -7.73 -16.10 -5.66
N TYR A 301 -7.83 -16.92 -4.63
CA TYR A 301 -6.72 -17.12 -3.70
C TYR A 301 -5.52 -17.81 -4.34
N ASP A 302 -5.73 -18.68 -5.31
CA ASP A 302 -4.66 -19.33 -6.08
C ASP A 302 -3.93 -18.32 -7.02
N ASN A 303 -4.58 -17.19 -7.37
CA ASN A 303 -4.06 -16.18 -8.30
C ASN A 303 -3.80 -14.81 -7.64
N MET A 304 -4.01 -14.66 -6.33
CA MET A 304 -3.51 -13.53 -5.55
C MET A 304 -2.09 -13.82 -5.08
N THR A 305 -1.17 -13.03 -5.59
CA THR A 305 0.26 -13.20 -5.32
C THR A 305 0.71 -12.14 -4.33
N PRO A 306 1.44 -12.51 -3.26
CA PRO A 306 1.97 -11.53 -2.33
C PRO A 306 3.07 -10.68 -2.96
N GLY A 307 3.17 -9.44 -2.52
CA GLY A 307 4.31 -8.60 -2.84
C GLY A 307 5.60 -9.13 -2.21
N HIS A 308 6.72 -8.83 -2.84
CA HIS A 308 8.04 -9.27 -2.40
C HIS A 308 8.93 -8.06 -2.12
N LEU A 309 8.94 -7.58 -0.87
CA LEU A 309 9.84 -6.52 -0.44
C LEU A 309 10.78 -6.99 0.65
N ILE A 310 12.04 -6.58 0.50
CA ILE A 310 13.02 -6.57 1.58
C ILE A 310 13.15 -5.13 2.03
N LYS A 311 12.74 -4.83 3.25
CA LYS A 311 12.86 -3.51 3.84
C LYS A 311 14.14 -3.42 4.64
N PHE A 312 14.88 -2.31 4.51
CA PHE A 312 16.07 -2.04 5.30
C PHE A 312 15.97 -0.72 6.07
N VAL A 313 16.70 -0.62 7.15
CA VAL A 313 16.99 0.60 7.90
C VAL A 313 18.49 0.70 8.11
N VAL A 314 19.06 1.86 7.82
CA VAL A 314 20.46 2.20 8.15
C VAL A 314 20.47 3.37 9.11
N THR A 315 21.12 3.21 10.26
CA THR A 315 21.29 4.28 11.24
C THR A 315 22.66 4.95 11.12
N TYR A 316 22.71 6.22 11.44
CA TYR A 316 23.88 7.08 11.24
C TYR A 316 24.21 7.91 12.48
N LYS A 317 25.46 8.46 12.51
CA LYS A 317 25.89 9.39 13.57
C LYS A 317 25.20 10.75 13.45
N SER A 318 24.97 11.24 12.23
CA SER A 318 24.27 12.49 11.94
C SER A 318 23.34 12.32 10.74
N ALA A 319 22.38 13.26 10.57
CA ALA A 319 21.55 13.34 9.38
C ALA A 319 22.27 14.13 8.27
N PHE A 320 23.50 13.72 7.90
CA PHE A 320 24.39 14.42 6.98
C PHE A 320 23.76 14.75 5.62
N TRP A 321 22.81 13.93 5.15
CA TRP A 321 22.09 14.22 3.90
C TRP A 321 21.25 15.49 4.02
N ARG A 322 20.68 15.80 5.21
CA ARG A 322 19.94 17.03 5.46
C ARG A 322 20.86 18.24 5.43
N GLU A 323 22.06 18.13 6.02
CA GLU A 323 23.10 19.16 5.99
C GLU A 323 23.55 19.45 4.56
N ASP A 324 23.62 18.40 3.71
CA ASP A 324 23.96 18.51 2.28
C ASP A 324 22.76 18.98 1.42
N GLY A 325 21.64 19.40 2.04
CA GLY A 325 20.44 19.89 1.37
C GLY A 325 19.65 18.81 0.61
N LYS A 326 19.71 17.56 1.06
CA LYS A 326 18.99 16.42 0.47
C LYS A 326 17.89 15.92 1.42
N SER A 327 16.82 15.35 0.86
CA SER A 327 15.67 14.85 1.63
C SER A 327 15.84 13.43 2.19
N GLY A 328 16.86 12.69 1.75
CA GLY A 328 16.97 11.25 2.04
C GLY A 328 16.18 10.36 1.07
N GLU A 329 15.37 10.95 0.18
CA GLU A 329 14.60 10.20 -0.81
C GLU A 329 15.45 9.84 -2.02
N ILE A 330 15.40 8.56 -2.37
CA ILE A 330 15.95 7.97 -3.60
C ILE A 330 14.82 7.26 -4.32
N ILE A 331 14.78 7.36 -5.65
CA ILE A 331 14.04 6.45 -6.53
C ILE A 331 15.00 5.90 -7.57
N SER A 332 15.09 4.58 -7.72
CA SER A 332 16.11 3.96 -8.56
C SER A 332 15.56 2.78 -9.36
N ALA A 333 15.86 2.77 -10.66
CA ALA A 333 15.60 1.64 -11.54
C ALA A 333 16.72 0.57 -11.46
N GLY A 334 17.65 0.71 -10.53
CA GLY A 334 18.77 -0.25 -10.36
C GLY A 334 19.72 -0.35 -11.56
N ARG A 335 19.79 0.67 -12.42
CA ARG A 335 20.55 0.61 -13.67
C ARG A 335 22.05 0.78 -13.44
N THR A 336 22.82 -0.04 -14.16
CA THR A 336 24.29 -0.03 -14.18
C THR A 336 24.78 -0.24 -15.60
N THR A 337 26.02 0.13 -15.87
CA THR A 337 26.71 -0.15 -17.14
C THR A 337 27.26 -1.57 -17.19
N ILE A 338 27.28 -2.29 -16.07
CA ILE A 338 27.80 -3.66 -15.99
C ILE A 338 26.65 -4.63 -16.30
N PRO A 339 26.75 -5.42 -17.37
CA PRO A 339 25.73 -6.40 -17.71
C PRO A 339 25.49 -7.40 -16.58
N GLY A 340 24.21 -7.61 -16.20
CA GLY A 340 23.81 -8.55 -15.14
C GLY A 340 23.95 -8.04 -13.71
N GLU A 341 24.52 -6.84 -13.50
CA GLU A 341 24.54 -6.20 -12.18
C GLU A 341 23.20 -5.50 -11.93
N ILE A 342 22.65 -5.67 -10.74
CA ILE A 342 21.46 -4.97 -10.24
C ILE A 342 21.86 -4.17 -9.00
N LEU A 343 21.60 -2.85 -9.02
CA LEU A 343 21.80 -2.01 -7.84
C LEU A 343 20.64 -2.22 -6.87
N PRO A 344 20.92 -2.38 -5.57
CA PRO A 344 19.95 -2.93 -4.63
C PRO A 344 18.74 -2.03 -4.35
N ILE A 345 18.95 -0.70 -4.28
CA ILE A 345 17.92 0.22 -3.77
C ILE A 345 16.84 0.49 -4.84
N VAL A 346 15.59 0.21 -4.51
CA VAL A 346 14.40 0.61 -5.29
C VAL A 346 13.99 2.03 -4.93
N CYS A 347 13.81 2.28 -3.63
CA CYS A 347 13.58 3.62 -3.10
C CYS A 347 14.04 3.71 -1.64
N SER A 348 14.30 4.94 -1.19
CA SER A 348 14.59 5.23 0.22
C SER A 348 13.93 6.53 0.65
N TYR A 349 13.86 6.72 1.97
CA TYR A 349 13.32 7.91 2.62
C TYR A 349 14.09 8.21 3.89
N ASP A 350 14.06 9.46 4.33
CA ASP A 350 14.51 9.83 5.66
C ASP A 350 13.69 9.09 6.73
N ALA A 351 14.36 8.40 7.62
CA ALA A 351 13.78 7.63 8.70
C ALA A 351 14.17 8.16 10.08
N THR A 352 14.73 9.35 10.15
CA THR A 352 15.04 10.00 11.44
C THR A 352 13.83 9.95 12.33
N THR A 353 13.99 9.43 13.54
CA THR A 353 12.90 9.24 14.49
C THR A 353 12.45 10.56 15.10
N SER A 354 11.29 10.55 15.77
CA SER A 354 10.84 11.70 16.57
C SER A 354 11.77 12.04 17.73
N ASN A 355 12.64 11.12 18.14
CA ASN A 355 13.67 11.33 19.15
C ASN A 355 14.96 11.92 18.57
N GLY A 356 15.04 12.10 17.25
CA GLY A 356 16.19 12.67 16.56
C GLY A 356 17.26 11.66 16.14
N SER A 357 17.03 10.35 16.24
CA SER A 357 17.97 9.30 15.78
C SER A 357 18.06 9.26 14.27
N PRO A 358 19.20 9.64 13.65
CA PRO A 358 19.32 9.74 12.20
C PRO A 358 19.29 8.36 11.53
N ALA A 359 18.44 8.20 10.51
CA ALA A 359 18.36 6.96 9.75
C ALA A 359 17.81 7.17 8.34
N ILE A 360 18.14 6.25 7.45
CA ILE A 360 17.54 6.06 6.13
C ILE A 360 16.80 4.72 6.12
N VAL A 361 15.54 4.71 5.69
CA VAL A 361 14.76 3.52 5.40
C VAL A 361 14.61 3.33 3.91
N GLY A 362 14.59 2.11 3.44
CA GLY A 362 14.33 1.86 2.02
C GLY A 362 13.93 0.42 1.73
N PHE A 363 13.77 0.16 0.44
CA PHE A 363 13.40 -1.15 -0.09
C PHE A 363 14.44 -1.63 -1.09
N ILE A 364 14.72 -2.94 -1.03
CA ILE A 364 15.67 -3.64 -1.90
C ILE A 364 14.89 -4.41 -2.97
N HIS A 365 15.47 -4.51 -4.17
CA HIS A 365 14.95 -5.35 -5.23
C HIS A 365 14.76 -6.81 -4.77
N ALA A 366 13.59 -7.38 -5.07
CA ALA A 366 13.23 -8.74 -4.68
C ALA A 366 14.17 -9.80 -5.26
N GLU A 367 14.79 -9.52 -6.40
CA GLU A 367 15.76 -10.39 -7.07
C GLU A 367 16.98 -10.72 -6.19
N LEU A 368 17.23 -9.92 -5.14
CA LEU A 368 18.35 -10.11 -4.21
C LEU A 368 17.97 -10.94 -2.97
N HIS A 369 16.83 -11.63 -2.99
CA HIS A 369 16.33 -12.39 -1.82
C HIS A 369 17.22 -13.58 -1.43
N ASP A 370 17.98 -14.14 -2.37
CA ASP A 370 18.90 -15.24 -2.14
C ASP A 370 20.28 -14.82 -1.60
N TRP A 371 20.58 -13.53 -1.66
CA TRP A 371 21.82 -13.00 -1.10
C TRP A 371 21.80 -13.15 0.43
N THR A 372 22.96 -13.22 1.04
CA THR A 372 23.11 -13.18 2.50
C THR A 372 22.82 -11.76 3.02
N LEU A 373 22.54 -11.66 4.32
CA LEU A 373 22.39 -10.37 5.01
C LEU A 373 23.60 -9.45 4.76
N ASN A 374 24.81 -9.98 4.88
CA ASN A 374 26.03 -9.21 4.72
C ASN A 374 26.23 -8.69 3.27
N GLU A 375 25.91 -9.52 2.28
CA GLU A 375 25.97 -9.10 0.87
C GLU A 375 24.99 -7.98 0.59
N ARG A 376 23.74 -8.08 1.06
CA ARG A 376 22.75 -7.01 0.90
C ARG A 376 23.17 -5.75 1.65
N CYS A 377 23.61 -5.85 2.90
CA CYS A 377 24.12 -4.72 3.68
C CYS A 377 25.23 -3.96 2.92
N ASN A 378 26.26 -4.69 2.48
CA ASN A 378 27.38 -4.11 1.76
C ASN A 378 26.94 -3.43 0.46
N ALA A 379 26.03 -4.06 -0.29
CA ALA A 379 25.51 -3.51 -1.53
C ALA A 379 24.67 -2.25 -1.28
N VAL A 380 23.80 -2.25 -0.28
CA VAL A 380 22.98 -1.09 0.11
C VAL A 380 23.85 0.08 0.55
N VAL A 381 24.84 -0.15 1.42
CA VAL A 381 25.76 0.90 1.88
C VAL A 381 26.56 1.47 0.69
N LYS A 382 27.06 0.61 -0.21
CA LYS A 382 27.76 1.03 -1.42
C LYS A 382 26.86 1.88 -2.32
N ASP A 383 25.58 1.51 -2.45
CA ASP A 383 24.63 2.27 -3.27
C ASP A 383 24.27 3.60 -2.61
N LEU A 384 24.08 3.64 -1.28
CA LEU A 384 23.88 4.89 -0.53
C LEU A 384 25.08 5.86 -0.68
N VAL A 385 26.30 5.32 -0.74
CA VAL A 385 27.50 6.13 -1.04
C VAL A 385 27.42 6.76 -2.45
N ARG A 386 26.89 6.07 -3.43
CA ARG A 386 26.69 6.63 -4.79
C ARG A 386 25.73 7.82 -4.80
N PHE A 387 24.67 7.78 -3.98
CA PHE A 387 23.65 8.85 -3.91
C PHE A 387 24.02 9.97 -2.94
N PHE A 388 24.60 9.64 -1.80
CA PHE A 388 24.82 10.60 -0.72
C PHE A 388 26.28 10.96 -0.47
N GLY A 389 27.23 10.25 -1.10
CA GLY A 389 28.66 10.47 -0.92
C GLY A 389 29.26 9.62 0.21
N THR A 390 30.56 9.79 0.41
CA THR A 390 31.37 8.95 1.32
C THR A 390 30.94 9.02 2.79
N LYS A 391 30.24 10.09 3.22
CA LYS A 391 29.67 10.20 4.56
C LYS A 391 28.71 9.03 4.87
N ALA A 392 28.01 8.48 3.86
CA ALA A 392 27.14 7.32 4.03
C ALA A 392 27.85 6.06 4.52
N LEU A 393 29.17 5.95 4.32
CA LEU A 393 30.00 4.91 4.92
C LEU A 393 30.67 5.39 6.20
N ALA A 394 31.20 6.61 6.24
CA ALA A 394 31.97 7.13 7.36
C ALA A 394 31.13 7.31 8.65
N GLU A 395 29.85 7.59 8.50
CA GLU A 395 28.93 7.81 9.62
C GLU A 395 27.99 6.64 9.90
N PHE A 396 28.15 5.53 9.19
CA PHE A 396 27.40 4.29 9.37
C PHE A 396 27.50 3.76 10.81
N ILE A 397 26.36 3.33 11.39
CA ILE A 397 26.30 2.71 12.72
C ILE A 397 25.79 1.28 12.61
N ALA A 398 24.57 1.08 12.11
CA ALA A 398 23.94 -0.23 12.05
C ALA A 398 23.06 -0.37 10.80
N TYR A 399 22.86 -1.60 10.41
CA TYR A 399 21.96 -2.03 9.35
C TYR A 399 21.02 -3.10 9.90
N GLU A 400 19.74 -2.91 9.68
CA GLU A 400 18.70 -3.88 10.00
C GLU A 400 17.84 -4.12 8.76
N GLU A 401 17.40 -5.37 8.52
CA GLU A 401 16.52 -5.68 7.40
C GLU A 401 15.44 -6.69 7.76
N LYS A 402 14.34 -6.63 7.04
CA LYS A 402 13.28 -7.64 7.09
C LYS A 402 12.95 -8.16 5.70
N ASN A 403 13.25 -9.42 5.47
CA ASN A 403 12.80 -10.13 4.28
C ASN A 403 11.40 -10.73 4.55
N TRP A 404 10.36 -10.04 4.07
CA TRP A 404 8.98 -10.45 4.30
C TRP A 404 8.56 -11.71 3.55
N ASN A 405 9.31 -12.14 2.52
CA ASN A 405 9.02 -13.38 1.79
C ASN A 405 9.27 -14.63 2.66
N LYS A 406 10.16 -14.50 3.64
CA LYS A 406 10.51 -15.57 4.58
C LYS A 406 9.70 -15.51 5.88
N GLU A 407 8.76 -14.55 6.00
CA GLU A 407 7.93 -14.41 7.20
C GLU A 407 6.81 -15.45 7.21
N PRO A 408 6.75 -16.36 8.20
CA PRO A 408 5.69 -17.35 8.31
C PRO A 408 4.33 -16.67 8.45
N PHE A 409 3.26 -17.31 7.96
CA PHE A 409 1.88 -16.81 7.97
C PHE A 409 1.65 -15.47 7.25
N ASN A 410 2.64 -15.02 6.45
CA ASN A 410 2.49 -13.86 5.56
C ASN A 410 2.81 -14.24 4.10
N GLY A 411 3.96 -14.85 3.86
CA GLY A 411 4.43 -15.20 2.52
C GLY A 411 4.83 -14.02 1.66
N GLY A 412 4.76 -12.78 2.20
CA GLY A 412 5.13 -11.56 1.51
C GLY A 412 4.54 -10.29 2.12
N CYS A 413 4.88 -9.15 1.56
CA CYS A 413 4.47 -7.79 1.97
C CYS A 413 4.77 -6.83 0.79
N PRO A 414 4.05 -5.72 0.62
CA PRO A 414 3.06 -5.14 1.53
C PRO A 414 1.64 -5.71 1.38
N VAL A 415 1.25 -6.16 0.19
CA VAL A 415 -0.13 -6.53 -0.15
C VAL A 415 -0.15 -7.67 -1.19
N ASP A 416 -1.20 -8.47 -1.18
CA ASP A 416 -1.47 -9.42 -2.26
C ASP A 416 -2.12 -8.70 -3.44
N TYR A 417 -1.71 -9.03 -4.66
CA TYR A 417 -2.24 -8.43 -5.89
C TYR A 417 -2.75 -9.50 -6.85
N VAL A 418 -3.65 -9.11 -7.76
CA VAL A 418 -4.25 -10.00 -8.75
C VAL A 418 -3.46 -9.96 -10.06
N THR A 419 -3.19 -11.13 -10.62
CA THR A 419 -2.56 -11.29 -11.93
C THR A 419 -3.55 -11.06 -13.09
N PRO A 420 -3.09 -10.71 -14.30
CA PRO A 420 -3.97 -10.49 -15.45
C PRO A 420 -4.92 -11.68 -15.73
N GLY A 421 -6.16 -11.37 -16.09
CA GLY A 421 -7.20 -12.34 -16.43
C GLY A 421 -7.89 -13.02 -15.24
N ASN A 422 -7.72 -12.47 -14.00
CA ASN A 422 -8.30 -13.06 -12.79
C ASN A 422 -9.16 -12.09 -11.95
N MET A 423 -9.40 -10.87 -12.43
CA MET A 423 -10.17 -9.87 -11.69
C MET A 423 -11.68 -10.20 -11.62
N ASP A 424 -12.20 -11.04 -12.50
CA ASP A 424 -13.59 -11.53 -12.43
C ASP A 424 -13.87 -12.31 -11.13
N ALA A 425 -12.86 -13.00 -10.59
CA ALA A 425 -12.96 -13.67 -9.30
C ALA A 425 -12.84 -12.71 -8.10
N PHE A 426 -12.27 -11.50 -8.28
CA PHE A 426 -12.01 -10.55 -7.19
C PHE A 426 -13.27 -10.08 -6.47
N GLY A 427 -14.42 -10.04 -7.16
CA GLY A 427 -15.71 -9.72 -6.56
C GLY A 427 -16.07 -10.61 -5.36
N THR A 428 -15.57 -11.87 -5.36
CA THR A 428 -15.85 -12.83 -4.27
C THR A 428 -15.01 -12.64 -3.01
N ILE A 429 -14.05 -11.69 -3.00
CA ILE A 429 -13.09 -11.56 -1.89
C ILE A 429 -13.75 -11.35 -0.53
N ARG A 430 -14.92 -10.68 -0.52
CA ARG A 430 -15.71 -10.38 0.69
C ARG A 430 -16.84 -11.37 0.94
N ASP A 431 -17.17 -12.23 -0.03
CA ASP A 431 -18.28 -13.15 0.11
C ASP A 431 -18.06 -14.13 1.26
N MET A 432 -19.03 -14.26 2.11
CA MET A 432 -19.03 -15.20 3.22
C MET A 432 -19.03 -16.64 2.70
N HIS A 433 -18.38 -17.53 3.43
CA HIS A 433 -18.45 -18.98 3.19
C HIS A 433 -19.14 -19.64 4.40
N TYR A 434 -20.44 -19.88 4.31
CA TYR A 434 -21.28 -20.31 5.43
C TYR A 434 -21.12 -19.36 6.64
N GLY A 435 -20.60 -19.82 7.78
CA GLY A 435 -20.34 -19.01 8.98
C GLY A 435 -18.99 -18.27 9.01
N VAL A 436 -18.24 -18.26 7.90
CA VAL A 436 -16.90 -17.66 7.79
C VAL A 436 -16.96 -16.32 7.08
N HIS A 437 -16.57 -15.26 7.77
CA HIS A 437 -16.42 -13.90 7.26
C HIS A 437 -14.96 -13.62 6.94
N PHE A 438 -14.66 -12.82 5.91
CA PHE A 438 -13.31 -12.51 5.48
C PHE A 438 -12.97 -11.05 5.75
N ALA A 439 -11.84 -10.81 6.41
CA ALA A 439 -11.27 -9.49 6.67
C ALA A 439 -9.81 -9.45 6.20
N GLY A 440 -9.17 -8.32 6.35
CA GLY A 440 -7.84 -8.04 5.85
C GLY A 440 -7.88 -6.86 4.88
N THR A 441 -6.79 -6.13 4.79
CA THR A 441 -6.73 -4.89 4.03
C THR A 441 -7.07 -5.06 2.55
N GLU A 442 -6.83 -6.24 1.97
CA GLU A 442 -7.18 -6.57 0.58
C GLU A 442 -8.70 -6.60 0.35
N THR A 443 -9.50 -6.78 1.41
CA THR A 443 -10.96 -6.79 1.34
C THR A 443 -11.59 -5.40 1.55
N ALA A 444 -10.78 -4.36 1.78
CA ALA A 444 -11.25 -3.01 2.03
C ALA A 444 -11.76 -2.32 0.75
N LEU A 445 -12.69 -1.39 0.92
CA LEU A 445 -13.18 -0.52 -0.16
C LEU A 445 -12.40 0.79 -0.26
N VAL A 446 -11.86 1.25 0.86
CA VAL A 446 -11.12 2.50 0.96
C VAL A 446 -9.75 2.21 1.56
N TRP A 447 -8.70 2.73 0.93
CA TRP A 447 -7.32 2.50 1.31
C TRP A 447 -6.95 1.01 1.37
N MET A 448 -7.41 0.24 0.37
CA MET A 448 -7.04 -1.16 0.19
C MET A 448 -5.52 -1.32 0.18
N GLY A 449 -4.99 -2.33 0.90
CA GLY A 449 -3.56 -2.58 1.03
C GLY A 449 -2.85 -1.75 2.12
N TYR A 450 -3.50 -0.75 2.71
CA TYR A 450 -2.96 0.12 3.76
C TYR A 450 -3.49 -0.25 5.14
N MET A 451 -2.85 0.26 6.19
CA MET A 451 -3.31 0.07 7.57
C MET A 451 -4.74 0.58 7.79
N SER A 452 -5.14 1.67 7.10
CA SER A 452 -6.50 2.21 7.16
C SER A 452 -7.54 1.23 6.58
N GLY A 453 -7.21 0.56 5.47
CA GLY A 453 -8.08 -0.48 4.92
C GLY A 453 -8.18 -1.70 5.84
N ALA A 454 -7.12 -2.02 6.59
CA ALA A 454 -7.19 -3.08 7.60
C ALA A 454 -8.19 -2.73 8.71
N VAL A 455 -8.21 -1.48 9.20
CA VAL A 455 -9.19 -0.99 10.18
C VAL A 455 -10.60 -1.05 9.61
N GLU A 456 -10.82 -0.54 8.40
CA GLU A 456 -12.12 -0.55 7.72
C GLU A 456 -12.66 -1.97 7.58
N SER A 457 -11.84 -2.90 7.07
CA SER A 457 -12.23 -4.29 6.86
C SER A 457 -12.55 -5.03 8.16
N GLY A 458 -11.84 -4.72 9.24
CA GLY A 458 -12.11 -5.26 10.57
C GLY A 458 -13.47 -4.80 11.12
N LYS A 459 -13.78 -3.50 10.98
CA LYS A 459 -15.09 -2.94 11.36
C LYS A 459 -16.21 -3.54 10.51
N ARG A 460 -16.01 -3.71 9.19
CA ARG A 460 -16.96 -4.35 8.30
C ARG A 460 -17.26 -5.79 8.77
N ALA A 461 -16.24 -6.60 8.96
CA ALA A 461 -16.40 -8.00 9.36
C ALA A 461 -17.09 -8.13 10.72
N ALA A 462 -16.80 -7.25 11.68
CA ALA A 462 -17.51 -7.20 12.96
C ALA A 462 -19.01 -6.93 12.78
N ASN A 463 -19.37 -5.97 11.91
CA ASN A 463 -20.78 -5.65 11.66
C ASN A 463 -21.51 -6.76 10.88
N GLU A 464 -20.83 -7.47 9.97
CA GLU A 464 -21.35 -8.68 9.32
C GLU A 464 -21.65 -9.78 10.35
N VAL A 465 -20.73 -10.02 11.30
CA VAL A 465 -20.91 -11.00 12.37
C VAL A 465 -22.08 -10.62 13.28
N LEU A 466 -22.19 -9.34 13.70
CA LEU A 466 -23.32 -8.88 14.51
C LEU A 466 -24.66 -9.09 13.80
N HIS A 467 -24.72 -8.78 12.50
CA HIS A 467 -25.88 -9.03 11.66
C HIS A 467 -26.23 -10.53 11.62
N ALA A 468 -25.22 -11.38 11.40
CA ALA A 468 -25.38 -12.84 11.32
C ALA A 468 -25.70 -13.51 12.66
N LEU A 469 -25.41 -12.85 13.80
CA LEU A 469 -25.83 -13.25 15.15
C LEU A 469 -27.18 -12.66 15.55
N GLU A 470 -27.89 -12.04 14.60
CA GLU A 470 -29.22 -11.39 14.81
C GLU A 470 -29.19 -10.19 15.77
N LEU A 471 -28.05 -9.62 16.06
CA LEU A 471 -27.85 -8.41 16.86
C LEU A 471 -27.97 -7.16 15.99
N ARG A 472 -29.06 -7.07 15.22
CA ARG A 472 -29.24 -6.08 14.13
C ARG A 472 -29.24 -4.64 14.61
N GLU A 473 -29.75 -4.37 15.82
CA GLU A 473 -29.79 -3.05 16.46
C GLU A 473 -28.38 -2.50 16.80
N LYS A 474 -27.36 -3.35 16.83
CA LYS A 474 -25.96 -3.01 17.11
C LYS A 474 -25.13 -2.82 15.86
N VAL A 475 -25.71 -3.05 14.67
CA VAL A 475 -25.02 -2.98 13.38
C VAL A 475 -24.89 -1.54 12.93
N ASP A 476 -23.67 -1.12 12.55
CA ASP A 476 -23.44 0.13 11.83
C ASP A 476 -23.47 -0.17 10.32
N HIS A 477 -24.61 0.14 9.70
CA HIS A 477 -24.89 -0.19 8.29
C HIS A 477 -23.91 0.45 7.30
N LYS A 478 -23.23 1.55 7.66
CA LYS A 478 -22.22 2.16 6.77
C LYS A 478 -21.06 1.20 6.44
N TYR A 479 -20.74 0.27 7.37
CA TYR A 479 -19.70 -0.74 7.17
C TYR A 479 -20.18 -1.98 6.41
N LEU A 480 -21.49 -2.15 6.22
CA LEU A 480 -22.01 -3.27 5.41
C LEU A 480 -21.95 -3.01 3.90
N LYS A 481 -21.56 -1.81 3.46
CA LYS A 481 -21.44 -1.48 2.04
C LYS A 481 -20.52 -2.46 1.32
N GLY A 482 -21.00 -3.06 0.24
CA GLY A 482 -20.27 -4.08 -0.52
C GLY A 482 -20.17 -5.44 0.16
N SER A 483 -20.90 -5.66 1.25
CA SER A 483 -21.13 -6.94 1.88
C SER A 483 -22.47 -7.52 1.42
N GLN A 484 -22.61 -8.84 1.44
CA GLN A 484 -23.88 -9.52 1.15
C GLN A 484 -25.03 -9.15 2.11
N PHE A 485 -24.75 -8.45 3.22
CA PHE A 485 -25.73 -7.93 4.16
C PHE A 485 -26.11 -6.47 3.89
N SER A 486 -25.56 -5.86 2.83
CA SER A 486 -25.93 -4.51 2.42
C SER A 486 -27.30 -4.48 1.78
N VAL A 487 -28.11 -3.48 2.12
CA VAL A 487 -29.41 -3.23 1.48
C VAL A 487 -29.25 -2.99 -0.03
N ASP A 488 -28.11 -2.47 -0.44
CA ASP A 488 -27.80 -2.10 -1.83
C ASP A 488 -27.08 -3.21 -2.62
N TYR A 489 -26.95 -4.42 -2.03
CA TYR A 489 -26.20 -5.52 -2.67
C TYR A 489 -26.80 -5.97 -4.02
N HIS A 490 -28.05 -5.64 -4.29
CA HIS A 490 -28.77 -6.03 -5.52
C HIS A 490 -28.90 -4.92 -6.56
N HIS A 491 -28.33 -3.73 -6.35
CA HIS A 491 -28.42 -2.64 -7.30
C HIS A 491 -27.07 -2.29 -7.90
N PRO A 492 -26.90 -2.38 -9.25
CA PRO A 492 -25.64 -2.08 -9.94
C PRO A 492 -25.32 -0.58 -10.03
N HIS A 493 -26.09 0.31 -9.40
CA HIS A 493 -25.85 1.74 -9.42
C HIS A 493 -25.75 2.29 -7.99
N PRO A 494 -24.53 2.60 -7.49
CA PRO A 494 -24.40 3.44 -6.31
C PRO A 494 -24.91 4.86 -6.62
N PRO A 495 -25.58 5.54 -5.67
CA PRO A 495 -25.86 6.96 -5.81
C PRO A 495 -24.53 7.72 -5.99
N SER A 496 -24.54 8.66 -6.92
CA SER A 496 -23.39 9.49 -7.34
C SER A 496 -22.87 10.49 -6.28
N ASP A 497 -23.29 10.42 -5.04
CA ASP A 497 -23.34 11.58 -4.16
C ASP A 497 -22.51 11.56 -2.90
N HIS A 498 -21.35 10.96 -2.78
CA HIS A 498 -20.47 11.25 -1.63
C HIS A 498 -18.96 11.07 -1.88
N TYR A 499 -18.50 11.20 -3.10
CA TYR A 499 -17.11 11.61 -3.29
C TYR A 499 -17.12 13.10 -3.62
N ASN A 500 -16.86 13.92 -2.61
CA ASN A 500 -16.56 15.33 -2.82
C ASN A 500 -15.51 15.43 -3.93
N ASP A 501 -15.88 16.06 -5.03
CA ASP A 501 -15.00 16.57 -6.08
C ASP A 501 -14.09 17.69 -5.54
N THR A 502 -13.50 17.49 -4.38
CA THR A 502 -12.33 18.25 -3.96
C THR A 502 -11.22 17.82 -4.90
N ILE A 503 -11.01 18.63 -5.92
CA ILE A 503 -9.85 18.53 -6.81
C ILE A 503 -8.65 18.31 -5.92
N SER A 504 -8.06 17.12 -5.98
CA SER A 504 -6.88 16.77 -5.19
C SER A 504 -5.86 17.89 -5.36
N PRO A 505 -5.11 18.26 -4.33
CA PRO A 505 -4.06 19.29 -4.42
C PRO A 505 -3.12 19.06 -5.61
N TRP A 506 -3.00 17.80 -6.03
CA TRP A 506 -2.27 17.39 -7.23
C TRP A 506 -2.91 17.85 -8.53
N ARG A 507 -4.24 17.77 -8.67
CA ARG A 507 -4.96 18.34 -9.82
C ARG A 507 -4.73 19.84 -9.92
N ARG A 508 -4.71 20.58 -8.79
CA ARG A 508 -4.33 22.00 -8.75
C ARG A 508 -2.88 22.21 -9.18
N ARG A 509 -1.93 21.38 -8.70
CA ARG A 509 -0.50 21.49 -9.07
C ARG A 509 -0.26 21.20 -10.55
N ILE A 510 -0.91 20.20 -11.14
CA ILE A 510 -0.87 19.91 -12.58
C ILE A 510 -1.45 21.09 -13.36
N PHE A 511 -2.58 21.65 -12.91
CA PHE A 511 -3.20 22.81 -13.53
C PHE A 511 -2.26 24.03 -13.49
N PHE A 512 -1.61 24.30 -12.36
CA PHE A 512 -0.61 25.36 -12.23
C PHE A 512 0.64 25.09 -13.09
N GLY A 513 1.10 23.85 -13.20
CA GLY A 513 2.23 23.47 -14.05
C GLY A 513 1.93 23.70 -15.54
N CYS A 514 0.77 23.32 -16.01
CA CYS A 514 0.31 23.62 -17.37
C CYS A 514 0.13 25.12 -17.58
N ALA A 515 -0.47 25.85 -16.64
CA ALA A 515 -0.62 27.30 -16.70
C ALA A 515 0.74 28.03 -16.71
N LEU A 516 1.76 27.51 -16.02
CA LEU A 516 3.12 28.05 -16.05
C LEU A 516 3.77 27.87 -17.43
N VAL A 517 3.59 26.71 -18.08
CA VAL A 517 4.09 26.45 -19.45
C VAL A 517 3.39 27.38 -20.44
N PHE A 518 2.07 27.58 -20.32
CA PHE A 518 1.33 28.55 -21.11
C PHE A 518 1.74 30.01 -20.81
N GLY A 519 2.03 30.33 -19.55
CA GLY A 519 2.52 31.63 -19.13
C GLY A 519 3.89 31.96 -19.71
N ILE A 520 4.83 31.01 -19.69
CA ILE A 520 6.18 31.16 -20.29
C ILE A 520 6.06 31.36 -21.80
N TYR A 521 5.18 30.60 -22.47
CA TYR A 521 4.94 30.77 -23.89
C TYR A 521 4.31 32.15 -24.22
N ALA A 522 3.31 32.59 -23.46
CA ALA A 522 2.68 33.90 -23.66
C ALA A 522 3.70 35.04 -23.45
N VAL A 523 4.59 34.93 -22.47
CA VAL A 523 5.68 35.90 -22.24
C VAL A 523 6.69 35.84 -23.38
N SER A 524 7.10 34.64 -23.86
CA SER A 524 8.03 34.50 -24.99
C SER A 524 7.47 35.09 -26.28
N LYS A 525 6.14 34.99 -26.49
CA LYS A 525 5.46 35.60 -27.64
C LYS A 525 5.36 37.12 -27.52
N LYS A 526 5.15 37.64 -26.30
CA LYS A 526 5.04 39.10 -26.04
C LYS A 526 6.40 39.82 -26.21
N TYR A 527 7.52 39.12 -25.97
CA TYR A 527 8.86 39.68 -26.05
C TYR A 527 9.68 39.19 -27.24
N ASP A 528 9.01 38.62 -28.30
CA ASP A 528 9.58 38.19 -29.58
C ASP A 528 10.86 37.29 -29.46
N LEU A 529 10.85 36.38 -28.51
CA LEU A 529 11.86 35.34 -28.37
C LEU A 529 11.58 34.23 -29.41
N SER A 530 11.86 34.53 -30.70
CA SER A 530 11.48 33.72 -31.86
C SER A 530 11.98 32.25 -31.82
N TYR A 531 13.05 31.97 -31.10
CA TYR A 531 13.60 30.62 -30.88
C TYR A 531 12.72 29.78 -29.95
N THR A 532 12.27 30.34 -28.84
CA THR A 532 11.38 29.66 -27.88
C THR A 532 10.01 29.39 -28.50
N ALA A 533 9.47 30.29 -29.29
CA ALA A 533 8.19 30.08 -29.95
C ALA A 533 8.19 28.92 -30.96
N ARG A 534 9.30 28.66 -31.67
CA ARG A 534 9.45 27.50 -32.58
C ARG A 534 9.49 26.17 -31.86
N VAL A 535 10.12 26.12 -30.68
CA VAL A 535 10.26 24.88 -29.89
C VAL A 535 8.96 24.49 -29.17
N PHE A 536 8.17 25.50 -28.73
CA PHE A 536 6.96 25.24 -27.94
C PHE A 536 5.66 25.09 -28.77
N ARG A 537 5.60 25.57 -30.01
CA ARG A 537 4.40 25.48 -30.87
C ARG A 537 3.89 24.04 -31.10
N PRO A 538 4.71 23.01 -31.32
CA PRO A 538 4.25 21.63 -31.44
C PRO A 538 3.67 21.08 -30.13
N VAL A 539 4.26 21.47 -29.00
CA VAL A 539 3.83 21.05 -27.65
C VAL A 539 2.47 21.67 -27.32
N GLU A 540 2.27 22.95 -27.68
CA GLU A 540 1.03 23.68 -27.45
C GLU A 540 -0.15 23.06 -28.21
N LYS A 541 0.01 22.74 -29.49
CA LYS A 541 -1.03 22.07 -30.30
C LYS A 541 -1.42 20.73 -29.72
N SER A 542 -0.43 19.94 -29.25
CA SER A 542 -0.66 18.65 -28.64
C SER A 542 -1.36 18.75 -27.27
N VAL A 543 -0.99 19.74 -26.45
CA VAL A 543 -1.61 20.00 -25.15
C VAL A 543 -3.04 20.50 -25.31
N PHE A 544 -3.31 21.40 -26.30
CA PHE A 544 -4.63 21.90 -26.55
C PHE A 544 -5.58 20.79 -27.07
N LYS A 545 -5.17 20.02 -28.08
CA LYS A 545 -5.94 18.87 -28.59
C LYS A 545 -6.22 17.85 -27.49
N TRP A 546 -5.26 17.64 -26.64
CA TRP A 546 -5.37 16.74 -25.50
C TRP A 546 -6.33 17.28 -24.41
N TRP A 547 -6.32 18.61 -24.19
CA TRP A 547 -7.13 19.25 -23.13
C TRP A 547 -8.57 19.47 -23.55
N THR A 548 -8.82 19.87 -24.80
CA THR A 548 -10.14 20.21 -25.31
C THR A 548 -10.83 19.08 -26.07
N GLY A 549 -10.09 18.08 -26.51
CA GLY A 549 -10.56 17.03 -27.43
C GLY A 549 -10.82 17.54 -28.84
N SER A 550 -10.52 18.81 -29.13
CA SER A 550 -10.74 19.46 -30.42
C SER A 550 -9.42 19.91 -31.06
N GLU A 551 -9.42 20.15 -32.35
CA GLU A 551 -8.24 20.66 -33.04
C GLU A 551 -8.00 22.15 -32.74
N TRP A 552 -6.73 22.55 -32.74
CA TRP A 552 -6.34 23.93 -32.51
C TRP A 552 -6.92 24.85 -33.57
N PRO A 553 -7.59 25.96 -33.22
CA PRO A 553 -8.02 26.96 -34.21
C PRO A 553 -6.78 27.59 -34.86
N HIS A 554 -6.80 27.68 -36.19
CA HIS A 554 -5.67 28.14 -37.03
C HIS A 554 -5.24 29.57 -36.74
#